data_11b2d91a54a206b21b199220d0ee26e6
#
_entry.id   11b2d91a54a206b21b199220d0ee26e6
#
_cell.length_a   1.000
_cell.length_b   1.000
_cell.length_c   1.000
_cell.angle_alpha   90.00
_cell.angle_beta   90.00
_cell.angle_gamma   90.00
#
_symmetry.space_group_name_H-M   'P 1'
#
loop_
_entity.id
_entity.type
_entity.pdbx_description
1 polymer ?
#
loop_
_entity_poly.entity_id
_entity_poly.type
_entity_poly.pdbx_seq_one_letter_code
_entity_poly.pdbx_strand_id
1 'polypeptide(L)'
;MADAIRPVSRKDRVLCGPAITFAIAEEINLLKQEPEWISGTRNSVTVVKTSNLSLLLTAIKKDATLCGHEVDGPITLQVLSGAVQFGVAGEPRTPAAGTLIALDKAIPHDIQALGDSELLLTIVREIK
;
A
#
# COMPACT_ATOMS: atom_id res chain seq x y z
N MET A 1 15.00 23.50 -10.00
CA MET A 1 15.79 22.28 -9.94
C MET A 1 14.98 21.20 -9.24
N ALA A 2 14.83 20.09 -9.87
CA ALA A 2 14.15 18.99 -9.24
C ALA A 2 15.11 18.32 -8.26
N ASP A 3 14.67 18.14 -7.04
CA ASP A 3 15.43 17.37 -6.08
C ASP A 3 15.43 15.92 -6.51
N ALA A 4 16.61 15.35 -6.63
CA ALA A 4 16.74 13.94 -6.91
C ALA A 4 16.32 13.16 -5.67
N ILE A 5 15.13 12.60 -5.68
CA ILE A 5 14.65 11.76 -4.61
C ILE A 5 15.13 10.35 -4.90
N ARG A 6 15.94 9.81 -4.00
CA ARG A 6 16.51 8.48 -4.20
C ARG A 6 15.94 7.53 -3.16
N PRO A 7 15.46 6.36 -3.57
CA PRO A 7 15.10 5.33 -2.61
C PRO A 7 16.32 4.92 -1.79
N VAL A 8 16.12 4.67 -0.53
CA VAL A 8 17.17 4.19 0.37
C VAL A 8 16.81 2.79 0.84
N SER A 9 17.81 2.07 1.33
CA SER A 9 17.57 0.73 1.86
C SER A 9 16.60 0.82 3.04
N ARG A 10 15.89 -0.28 3.29
CA ARG A 10 14.86 -0.30 4.35
C ARG A 10 15.40 0.12 5.71
N LYS A 11 16.59 -0.33 6.06
CA LYS A 11 17.19 -0.04 7.37
C LYS A 11 17.61 1.42 7.54
N ASP A 12 17.84 2.14 6.44
CA ASP A 12 18.30 3.53 6.47
C ASP A 12 17.16 4.50 6.19
N ARG A 13 15.96 4.01 6.03
CA ARG A 13 14.81 4.81 5.64
C ARG A 13 14.31 5.66 6.80
N VAL A 14 14.11 6.94 6.53
CA VAL A 14 13.48 7.86 7.48
C VAL A 14 11.98 7.81 7.24
N LEU A 15 11.22 7.37 8.23
CA LEU A 15 9.78 7.14 8.09
C LEU A 15 8.92 8.26 8.66
N CYS A 16 9.50 9.18 9.43
CA CYS A 16 8.75 10.31 10.00
C CYS A 16 9.62 11.54 10.07
N GLY A 17 8.99 12.68 10.18
CA GLY A 17 9.66 13.98 10.26
C GLY A 17 8.71 15.09 9.86
N PRO A 18 9.17 16.36 9.85
CA PRO A 18 8.28 17.48 9.49
C PRO A 18 7.79 17.40 8.05
N ALA A 19 8.56 16.81 7.17
CA ALA A 19 8.13 16.56 5.78
C ALA A 19 8.90 15.37 5.25
N ILE A 20 8.17 14.44 4.62
CA ILE A 20 8.77 13.26 4.00
C ILE A 20 8.35 13.24 2.54
N THR A 21 9.34 13.11 1.68
CA THR A 21 9.12 13.07 0.24
C THR A 21 9.68 11.77 -0.33
N PHE A 22 8.90 11.10 -1.16
CA PHE A 22 9.36 9.90 -1.85
C PHE A 22 8.71 9.84 -3.23
N ALA A 23 9.42 9.25 -4.19
CA ALA A 23 8.91 9.04 -5.54
C ALA A 23 8.29 7.66 -5.59
N ILE A 24 6.98 7.60 -5.78
CA ILE A 24 6.22 6.33 -5.72
C ILE A 24 6.76 5.33 -6.74
N ALA A 25 6.98 5.76 -7.98
CA ALA A 25 7.44 4.85 -9.03
C ALA A 25 8.81 4.25 -8.73
N GLU A 26 9.72 5.04 -8.16
CA GLU A 26 11.05 4.55 -7.80
C GLU A 26 11.00 3.59 -6.63
N GLU A 27 10.15 3.87 -5.64
CA GLU A 27 9.94 2.97 -4.50
C GLU A 27 9.37 1.62 -4.96
N ILE A 28 8.42 1.64 -5.87
CA ILE A 28 7.84 0.43 -6.44
C ILE A 28 8.89 -0.36 -7.24
N ASN A 29 9.71 0.31 -8.04
CA ASN A 29 10.78 -0.35 -8.78
C ASN A 29 11.75 -1.06 -7.85
N LEU A 30 12.14 -0.41 -6.76
CA LEU A 30 13.05 -0.99 -5.78
C LEU A 30 12.42 -2.18 -5.08
N LEU A 31 11.15 -2.06 -4.71
CA LEU A 31 10.35 -3.10 -4.10
C LEU A 31 10.32 -4.37 -4.96
N LYS A 32 10.21 -4.21 -6.29
CA LYS A 32 10.13 -5.31 -7.24
C LYS A 32 11.48 -5.96 -7.52
N GLN A 33 12.56 -5.42 -7.01
CA GLN A 33 13.89 -6.02 -7.12
C GLN A 33 14.21 -6.91 -5.93
N GLU A 34 13.39 -6.90 -4.91
CA GLU A 34 13.62 -7.68 -3.69
C GLU A 34 13.17 -9.13 -3.87
N PRO A 35 13.83 -10.08 -3.16
CA PRO A 35 13.49 -11.50 -3.29
C PRO A 35 12.05 -11.82 -2.97
N GLU A 36 11.43 -11.09 -2.06
CA GLU A 36 10.03 -11.27 -1.67
C GLU A 36 9.09 -11.08 -2.85
N TRP A 37 9.44 -10.19 -3.77
CA TRP A 37 8.67 -10.03 -5.01
C TRP A 37 9.06 -11.06 -6.05
N ILE A 38 10.36 -11.25 -6.26
CA ILE A 38 10.88 -12.11 -7.34
C ILE A 38 10.40 -13.55 -7.16
N SER A 39 10.45 -14.06 -5.93
CA SER A 39 10.11 -15.45 -5.61
C SER A 39 8.75 -15.61 -4.96
N GLY A 40 8.10 -14.51 -4.60
CA GLY A 40 6.84 -14.54 -3.86
C GLY A 40 5.66 -14.06 -4.68
N THR A 41 4.57 -13.79 -3.97
CA THR A 41 3.31 -13.34 -4.57
C THR A 41 3.01 -11.87 -4.29
N ARG A 42 3.70 -11.26 -3.33
CA ARG A 42 3.51 -9.86 -2.97
C ARG A 42 4.71 -9.35 -2.21
N ASN A 43 4.86 -8.03 -2.20
CA ASN A 43 5.86 -7.37 -1.40
C ASN A 43 5.38 -5.96 -1.04
N SER A 44 5.71 -5.51 0.16
CA SER A 44 5.27 -4.21 0.67
C SER A 44 6.42 -3.47 1.32
N VAL A 45 6.35 -2.14 1.30
CA VAL A 45 7.28 -1.30 2.03
C VAL A 45 6.51 -0.18 2.70
N THR A 46 6.85 0.08 3.96
CA THR A 46 6.33 1.24 4.68
C THR A 46 7.16 2.46 4.31
N VAL A 47 6.53 3.51 3.83
CA VAL A 47 7.22 4.73 3.41
C VAL A 47 7.01 5.89 4.36
N VAL A 48 5.95 5.85 5.16
CA VAL A 48 5.72 6.81 6.25
C VAL A 48 5.19 6.06 7.45
N LYS A 49 5.71 6.38 8.63
CA LYS A 49 5.17 5.85 9.88
C LYS A 49 5.34 6.86 10.99
N THR A 50 4.22 7.30 11.52
CA THR A 50 4.15 8.17 12.70
C THR A 50 3.36 7.46 13.79
N SER A 51 3.09 8.14 14.89
CA SER A 51 2.31 7.56 15.98
C SER A 51 0.90 7.17 15.56
N ASN A 52 0.33 7.84 14.56
CA ASN A 52 -1.05 7.60 14.14
C ASN A 52 -1.23 7.36 12.64
N LEU A 53 -0.16 7.37 11.85
CA LEU A 53 -0.26 7.26 10.40
C LEU A 53 0.79 6.28 9.87
N SER A 54 0.36 5.39 8.97
CA SER A 54 1.28 4.57 8.17
C SER A 54 0.87 4.62 6.72
N LEU A 55 1.84 4.81 5.84
CA LEU A 55 1.65 4.69 4.41
C LEU A 55 2.50 3.53 3.90
N LEU A 56 1.86 2.62 3.16
CA LEU A 56 2.51 1.44 2.61
C LEU A 56 2.30 1.38 1.11
N LEU A 57 3.38 1.07 0.41
CA LEU A 57 3.29 0.70 -1.00
C LEU A 57 3.34 -0.82 -1.08
N THR A 58 2.45 -1.40 -1.87
CA THR A 58 2.33 -2.85 -2.03
C THR A 58 2.26 -3.21 -3.50
N ALA A 59 3.08 -4.18 -3.89
CA ALA A 59 2.96 -4.83 -5.18
C ALA A 59 2.40 -6.24 -4.95
N ILE A 60 1.44 -6.64 -5.77
CA ILE A 60 0.77 -7.93 -5.62
C ILE A 60 0.60 -8.57 -7.01
N LYS A 61 0.94 -9.85 -7.10
CA LYS A 61 0.83 -10.59 -8.36
C LYS A 61 -0.58 -11.10 -8.59
N LYS A 62 -0.90 -11.32 -9.85
CA LYS A 62 -2.18 -11.89 -10.28
C LYS A 62 -2.56 -13.09 -9.42
N ASP A 63 -3.81 -13.15 -9.03
CA ASP A 63 -4.45 -14.22 -8.22
C ASP A 63 -4.04 -14.26 -6.76
N ALA A 64 -3.06 -13.47 -6.34
CA ALA A 64 -2.71 -13.38 -4.94
C ALA A 64 -3.77 -12.59 -4.15
N THR A 65 -3.88 -12.90 -2.87
CA THR A 65 -4.88 -12.29 -2.00
C THR A 65 -4.23 -11.67 -0.77
N LEU A 66 -4.84 -10.57 -0.31
CA LEU A 66 -4.55 -9.97 1.00
C LEU A 66 -5.83 -10.08 1.81
N CYS A 67 -5.82 -10.93 2.83
CA CYS A 67 -7.02 -11.20 3.60
C CYS A 67 -7.26 -10.19 4.70
N GLY A 68 -8.52 -10.00 4.97
CA GLY A 68 -9.15 -8.99 5.72
C GLY A 68 -8.66 -8.74 7.12
N HIS A 69 -8.07 -7.61 7.25
CA HIS A 69 -7.71 -7.10 8.55
C HIS A 69 -8.66 -5.99 8.93
N GLU A 70 -9.19 -6.10 10.12
CA GLU A 70 -9.84 -4.97 10.74
C GLU A 70 -8.75 -4.13 11.38
N VAL A 71 -8.75 -2.83 11.11
CA VAL A 71 -7.82 -1.91 11.74
C VAL A 71 -8.59 -0.94 12.62
N ASP A 72 -7.92 -0.43 13.64
CA ASP A 72 -8.55 0.42 14.65
C ASP A 72 -8.87 1.83 14.18
N GLY A 73 -8.47 2.18 12.98
CA GLY A 73 -8.75 3.49 12.42
C GLY A 73 -9.17 3.38 10.97
N PRO A 74 -9.51 4.50 10.34
CA PRO A 74 -9.85 4.48 8.92
C PRO A 74 -8.64 4.13 8.07
N ILE A 75 -8.91 3.58 6.90
CA ILE A 75 -7.87 3.30 5.91
C ILE A 75 -8.28 3.85 4.56
N THR A 76 -7.30 4.12 3.71
CA THR A 76 -7.56 4.34 2.30
C THR A 76 -6.75 3.35 1.48
N LEU A 77 -7.31 2.94 0.36
CA LEU A 77 -6.63 2.12 -0.62
C LEU A 77 -6.71 2.82 -1.96
N GLN A 78 -5.58 3.09 -2.56
CA GLN A 78 -5.52 3.63 -3.91
C GLN A 78 -4.89 2.60 -4.83
N VAL A 79 -5.59 2.29 -5.93
CA VAL A 79 -5.04 1.43 -6.98
C VAL A 79 -4.17 2.31 -7.87
N LEU A 80 -2.87 2.10 -7.81
CA LEU A 80 -1.91 2.86 -8.62
C LEU A 80 -1.84 2.31 -10.04
N SER A 81 -1.84 0.98 -10.17
CA SER A 81 -1.82 0.31 -11.47
C SER A 81 -2.39 -1.09 -11.32
N GLY A 82 -2.81 -1.68 -12.42
CA GLY A 82 -3.34 -3.04 -12.45
C GLY A 82 -4.84 -3.10 -12.22
N ALA A 83 -5.31 -4.24 -11.73
CA ALA A 83 -6.72 -4.48 -11.48
C ALA A 83 -6.87 -5.39 -10.26
N VAL A 84 -7.73 -4.99 -9.33
CA VAL A 84 -8.00 -5.76 -8.13
C VAL A 84 -9.50 -5.89 -7.90
N GLN A 85 -9.87 -6.97 -7.22
CA GLN A 85 -11.19 -7.09 -6.62
C GLN A 85 -11.06 -6.75 -5.14
N PHE A 86 -11.86 -5.82 -4.68
CA PHE A 86 -11.82 -5.36 -3.30
C PHE A 86 -13.14 -5.64 -2.62
N GLY A 87 -13.14 -6.59 -1.69
CA GLY A 87 -14.32 -6.94 -0.91
C GLY A 87 -14.43 -6.05 0.32
N VAL A 88 -15.59 -5.45 0.50
CA VAL A 88 -15.90 -4.60 1.64
C VAL A 88 -17.16 -5.14 2.30
N ALA A 89 -17.01 -5.61 3.54
CA ALA A 89 -18.13 -6.18 4.29
C ALA A 89 -18.87 -7.25 3.48
N GLY A 90 -18.14 -8.08 2.74
CA GLY A 90 -18.67 -9.15 1.92
C GLY A 90 -19.12 -8.74 0.52
N GLU A 91 -19.09 -7.46 0.18
CA GLU A 91 -19.50 -6.99 -1.14
C GLU A 91 -18.28 -6.70 -2.03
N PRO A 92 -18.17 -7.38 -3.18
CA PRO A 92 -17.03 -7.17 -4.06
C PRO A 92 -17.15 -5.87 -4.86
N ARG A 93 -16.01 -5.22 -5.06
CA ARG A 93 -15.84 -4.06 -5.93
C ARG A 93 -14.60 -4.28 -6.78
N THR A 94 -14.59 -3.67 -7.96
CA THR A 94 -13.44 -3.76 -8.87
C THR A 94 -12.96 -2.37 -9.23
N PRO A 95 -12.27 -1.67 -8.32
CA PRO A 95 -11.80 -0.32 -8.59
C PRO A 95 -10.75 -0.31 -9.69
N ALA A 96 -10.90 0.62 -10.63
CA ALA A 96 -9.93 0.82 -11.69
C ALA A 96 -8.70 1.57 -11.15
N ALA A 97 -7.59 1.47 -11.89
CA ALA A 97 -6.38 2.23 -11.56
C ALA A 97 -6.72 3.72 -11.42
N GLY A 98 -6.17 4.34 -10.41
CA GLY A 98 -6.45 5.73 -10.06
C GLY A 98 -7.60 5.90 -9.07
N THR A 99 -8.35 4.85 -8.77
CA THR A 99 -9.47 4.93 -7.82
C THR A 99 -8.96 4.83 -6.39
N LEU A 100 -9.54 5.65 -5.53
CA LEU A 100 -9.29 5.63 -4.10
C LEU A 100 -10.54 5.14 -3.37
N ILE A 101 -10.38 4.20 -2.46
CA ILE A 101 -11.45 3.73 -1.58
C ILE A 101 -11.07 4.10 -0.15
N ALA A 102 -11.99 4.74 0.56
CA ALA A 102 -11.81 5.06 1.98
C ALA A 102 -12.77 4.21 2.81
N LEU A 103 -12.26 3.57 3.83
CA LEU A 103 -13.04 2.75 4.75
C LEU A 103 -12.97 3.33 6.14
N ASP A 104 -14.09 3.31 6.83
CA ASP A 104 -14.12 3.61 8.26
C ASP A 104 -13.44 2.50 9.06
N LYS A 105 -13.19 2.76 10.32
CA LYS A 105 -12.51 1.78 11.18
C LYS A 105 -13.32 0.49 11.32
N ALA A 106 -12.61 -0.61 11.53
CA ALA A 106 -13.18 -1.92 11.82
C ALA A 106 -14.08 -2.49 10.73
N ILE A 107 -13.98 -2.01 9.49
CA ILE A 107 -14.72 -2.59 8.37
C ILE A 107 -13.90 -3.74 7.79
N PRO A 108 -14.43 -4.97 7.79
CA PRO A 108 -13.72 -6.10 7.18
C PRO A 108 -13.53 -5.89 5.69
N HIS A 109 -12.34 -6.20 5.21
CA HIS A 109 -12.02 -6.04 3.79
C HIS A 109 -10.99 -7.07 3.35
N ASP A 110 -11.01 -7.39 2.07
CA ASP A 110 -10.02 -8.26 1.45
C ASP A 110 -9.73 -7.77 0.03
N ILE A 111 -8.58 -8.19 -0.49
CA ILE A 111 -8.11 -7.79 -1.81
C ILE A 111 -7.69 -9.05 -2.54
N GLN A 112 -8.11 -9.18 -3.80
CA GLN A 112 -7.60 -10.20 -4.71
C GLN A 112 -7.11 -9.51 -5.97
N ALA A 113 -5.87 -9.76 -6.37
CA ALA A 113 -5.33 -9.19 -7.60
C ALA A 113 -5.89 -9.94 -8.80
N LEU A 114 -6.49 -9.21 -9.72
CA LEU A 114 -6.96 -9.76 -11.00
C LEU A 114 -5.86 -9.73 -12.04
N GLY A 115 -4.84 -8.95 -11.83
CA GLY A 115 -3.60 -8.86 -12.57
C GLY A 115 -2.53 -8.33 -11.64
N ASP A 116 -1.28 -8.31 -12.08
CA ASP A 116 -0.22 -7.70 -11.29
C ASP A 116 -0.58 -6.25 -11.01
N SER A 117 -0.55 -5.86 -9.74
CA SER A 117 -1.10 -4.58 -9.31
C SER A 117 -0.19 -3.89 -8.30
N GLU A 118 -0.33 -2.57 -8.22
CA GLU A 118 0.40 -1.72 -7.29
C GLU A 118 -0.59 -0.88 -6.52
N LEU A 119 -0.44 -0.85 -5.20
CA LEU A 119 -1.40 -0.24 -4.30
C LEU A 119 -0.69 0.69 -3.33
N LEU A 120 -1.39 1.78 -2.97
CA LEU A 120 -0.98 2.64 -1.86
C LEU A 120 -2.02 2.53 -0.77
N LEU A 121 -1.59 2.11 0.41
CA LEU A 121 -2.45 2.02 1.58
C LEU A 121 -2.08 3.12 2.57
N THR A 122 -3.09 3.80 3.08
CA THR A 122 -2.94 4.73 4.19
C THR A 122 -3.71 4.15 5.36
N ILE A 123 -3.03 3.98 6.48
CA ILE A 123 -3.62 3.43 7.70
C ILE A 123 -3.54 4.50 8.77
N VAL A 124 -4.68 4.88 9.31
CA VAL A 124 -4.77 5.84 10.42
C VAL A 124 -5.11 5.06 11.67
N ARG A 125 -4.32 5.26 12.72
CA ARG A 125 -4.56 4.65 14.02
C ARG A 125 -5.03 5.73 14.99
N GLU A 126 -6.03 5.39 15.79
CA GLU A 126 -6.47 6.32 16.83
C GLU A 126 -5.42 6.36 17.95
N ILE A 127 -5.11 7.57 18.38
CA ILE A 127 -4.27 7.77 19.56
C ILE A 127 -5.20 7.83 20.76
N LYS A 128 -4.94 6.97 21.72
CA LYS A 128 -5.72 6.93 22.96
C LYS A 128 -4.94 7.56 24.08
#